data_3c547da43b73da723c89bb9745a7ffee
#
_entry.id   3c547da43b73da723c89bb9745a7ffee
#
_cell.length_a   1.000
_cell.length_b   1.000
_cell.length_c   1.000
_cell.angle_alpha   90.00
_cell.angle_beta   90.00
_cell.angle_gamma   90.00
#
_symmetry.space_group_name_H-M   'P 1'
#
loop_
_entity.id
_entity.type
_entity.pdbx_description
1 polymer ?
#
loop_
_entity_poly.entity_id
_entity_poly.type
_entity_poly.pdbx_seq_one_letter_code
_entity_poly.pdbx_strand_id
1 'polypeptide(L)'
;IGENKVKELLWLHPKEPSLELNDKIQKEDLDNDILELYDAFRKPINFKREYIKPEYRGDFQDNFTSFEKHFEFNDELSIGSNNWAISGNKSQSGFPILANDPHRSIVAPSLRYLSHLVAPGWNVIGGGEPEIPGISIGHNGFGAWGLTVFRTDAEDLYVYELDPNDKE
;
A
#
# COMPACT_ATOMS: atom_id res chain seq x y z
N ILE A 1 -25.31 1.39 15.36
CA ILE A 1 -25.66 0.90 14.00
C ILE A 1 -26.31 -0.47 14.10
N GLY A 2 -25.91 -1.38 14.87
CA GLY A 2 -26.38 -2.76 14.97
C GLY A 2 -25.53 -3.75 14.15
N GLU A 3 -25.41 -4.97 14.65
CA GLU A 3 -24.50 -6.00 14.13
C GLU A 3 -24.70 -6.30 12.64
N ASN A 4 -25.94 -6.47 12.19
CA ASN A 4 -26.23 -6.76 10.78
C ASN A 4 -25.76 -5.64 9.84
N LYS A 5 -25.87 -4.39 10.28
CA LYS A 5 -25.40 -3.26 9.48
C LYS A 5 -23.87 -3.16 9.47
N VAL A 6 -23.21 -3.51 10.57
CA VAL A 6 -21.75 -3.60 10.63
C VAL A 6 -21.26 -4.70 9.70
N LYS A 7 -21.87 -5.89 9.74
CA LYS A 7 -21.53 -6.97 8.81
C LYS A 7 -21.70 -6.56 7.35
N GLU A 8 -22.80 -5.88 7.00
CA GLU A 8 -23.03 -5.38 5.65
C GLU A 8 -21.94 -4.40 5.19
N LEU A 9 -21.50 -3.50 6.07
CA LEU A 9 -20.46 -2.52 5.77
C LEU A 9 -19.07 -3.13 5.68
N LEU A 10 -18.80 -4.18 6.46
CA LEU A 10 -17.52 -4.88 6.51
C LEU A 10 -17.47 -6.09 5.58
N TRP A 11 -18.50 -6.32 4.78
CA TRP A 11 -18.51 -7.45 3.87
C TRP A 11 -17.39 -7.33 2.84
N LEU A 12 -16.28 -7.96 3.15
CA LEU A 12 -15.14 -8.11 2.28
C LEU A 12 -15.09 -9.57 1.84
N HIS A 13 -15.08 -9.79 0.53
CA HIS A 13 -15.01 -11.14 -0.03
C HIS A 13 -13.85 -11.97 0.55
N PRO A 14 -13.96 -13.30 0.57
CA PRO A 14 -15.00 -14.16 -0.01
C PRO A 14 -16.07 -14.64 0.98
N LYS A 15 -15.98 -14.28 2.26
CA LYS A 15 -16.86 -14.78 3.32
C LYS A 15 -17.49 -13.65 4.12
N GLU A 16 -18.61 -13.97 4.76
CA GLU A 16 -19.22 -13.08 5.75
C GLU A 16 -18.24 -12.84 6.90
N PRO A 17 -18.04 -11.58 7.33
CA PRO A 17 -17.14 -11.28 8.44
C PRO A 17 -17.67 -11.85 9.74
N SER A 18 -16.80 -12.47 10.54
CA SER A 18 -17.09 -12.85 11.91
C SER A 18 -16.86 -11.66 12.82
N LEU A 19 -17.83 -11.35 13.67
CA LEU A 19 -17.75 -10.34 14.72
C LEU A 19 -17.63 -10.97 16.11
N GLU A 20 -17.37 -12.29 16.17
CA GLU A 20 -17.21 -13.00 17.42
C GLU A 20 -15.78 -12.81 17.92
N LEU A 21 -15.66 -12.23 19.10
CA LEU A 21 -14.39 -12.15 19.81
C LEU A 21 -14.11 -13.48 20.53
N ASN A 22 -12.84 -13.81 20.65
CA ASN A 22 -12.41 -14.95 21.45
C ASN A 22 -12.72 -14.67 22.92
N ASP A 23 -13.30 -15.66 23.62
CA ASP A 23 -13.70 -15.56 25.04
C ASP A 23 -12.54 -15.17 26.00
N LYS A 24 -11.30 -15.33 25.58
CA LYS A 24 -10.10 -14.96 26.33
C LYS A 24 -9.75 -13.48 26.21
N ILE A 25 -10.29 -12.77 25.24
CA ILE A 25 -10.04 -11.34 25.08
C ILE A 25 -10.90 -10.60 26.08
N GLN A 26 -10.26 -9.87 26.96
CA GLN A 26 -10.94 -9.06 27.97
C GLN A 26 -11.28 -7.68 27.38
N LYS A 27 -12.32 -7.07 27.93
CA LYS A 27 -12.72 -5.72 27.49
C LYS A 27 -11.58 -4.71 27.67
N GLU A 28 -10.82 -4.86 28.74
CA GLU A 28 -9.67 -4.03 29.09
C GLU A 28 -8.56 -4.07 28.03
N ASP A 29 -8.42 -5.18 27.30
CA ASP A 29 -7.48 -5.31 26.19
C ASP A 29 -7.87 -4.38 25.03
N LEU A 30 -9.17 -4.13 24.85
CA LEU A 30 -9.71 -3.27 23.80
C LEU A 30 -9.79 -1.79 24.21
N ASP A 31 -9.74 -1.48 25.48
CA ASP A 31 -9.77 -0.10 26.00
C ASP A 31 -8.42 0.64 25.79
N ASN A 32 -7.33 -0.10 25.51
CA ASN A 32 -6.05 0.46 25.14
C ASN A 32 -6.03 0.89 23.66
N ASP A 33 -5.13 1.79 23.32
CA ASP A 33 -4.88 2.13 21.90
C ASP A 33 -4.06 1.02 21.22
N ILE A 34 -4.71 -0.11 20.98
CA ILE A 34 -4.09 -1.31 20.38
C ILE A 34 -3.62 -1.11 18.96
N LEU A 35 -4.06 -0.02 18.29
CA LEU A 35 -3.67 0.34 16.94
C LEU A 35 -2.59 1.43 16.88
N GLU A 36 -2.11 1.93 18.02
CA GLU A 36 -1.16 3.05 18.07
C GLU A 36 0.07 2.82 17.18
N LEU A 37 0.68 1.64 17.26
CA LEU A 37 1.85 1.29 16.45
C LEU A 37 1.51 1.14 14.97
N TYR A 38 0.36 0.54 14.68
CA TYR A 38 -0.16 0.39 13.32
C TYR A 38 -0.41 1.75 12.66
N ASP A 39 -1.07 2.65 13.39
CA ASP A 39 -1.35 4.00 12.93
C ASP A 39 -0.08 4.84 12.82
N ALA A 40 0.85 4.71 13.77
CA ALA A 40 2.14 5.40 13.72
C ALA A 40 2.95 5.02 12.47
N PHE A 41 2.93 3.73 12.10
CA PHE A 41 3.60 3.24 10.89
C PHE A 41 2.99 3.79 9.59
N ARG A 42 1.69 4.09 9.59
CA ARG A 42 0.95 4.58 8.42
C ARG A 42 0.89 6.10 8.33
N LYS A 43 1.25 6.82 9.39
CA LYS A 43 1.28 8.29 9.38
C LYS A 43 2.31 8.81 8.38
N PRO A 44 2.02 9.90 7.68
CA PRO A 44 3.01 10.55 6.83
C PRO A 44 4.26 10.90 7.62
N ILE A 45 5.42 10.62 7.05
CA ILE A 45 6.69 11.04 7.64
C ILE A 45 6.85 12.54 7.39
N ASN A 46 6.77 13.32 8.45
CA ASN A 46 6.97 14.76 8.40
C ASN A 46 8.37 15.10 8.92
N PHE A 47 9.21 15.65 8.06
CA PHE A 47 10.52 16.16 8.44
C PHE A 47 10.39 17.61 8.88
N LYS A 48 10.77 17.91 10.11
CA LYS A 48 10.83 19.28 10.61
C LYS A 48 12.26 19.80 10.55
N ARG A 49 12.41 21.10 10.27
CA ARG A 49 13.74 21.76 10.22
C ARG A 49 14.55 21.54 11.50
N GLU A 50 13.89 21.45 12.64
CA GLU A 50 14.52 21.18 13.93
C GLU A 50 15.22 19.81 14.05
N TYR A 51 14.83 18.84 13.18
CA TYR A 51 15.47 17.52 13.14
C TYR A 51 16.83 17.55 12.40
N ILE A 52 17.10 18.61 11.65
CA ILE A 52 18.38 18.82 11.00
C ILE A 52 19.31 19.50 12.01
N LYS A 53 20.53 19.00 12.16
CA LYS A 53 21.53 19.64 13.01
C LYS A 53 21.73 21.10 12.58
N PRO A 54 21.90 22.04 13.53
CA PRO A 54 21.99 23.47 13.23
C PRO A 54 23.01 23.82 12.15
N GLU A 55 24.15 23.15 12.15
CA GLU A 55 25.25 23.35 11.19
C GLU A 55 24.90 22.95 9.73
N TYR A 56 23.84 22.18 9.54
CA TYR A 56 23.39 21.73 8.22
C TYR A 56 22.07 22.38 7.78
N ARG A 57 21.51 23.30 8.57
CA ARG A 57 20.19 23.91 8.27
C ARG A 57 20.22 24.89 7.11
N GLY A 58 21.40 25.39 6.69
CA GLY A 58 21.54 26.36 5.59
C GLY A 58 20.59 27.56 5.66
N ASP A 59 20.80 28.52 4.76
CA ASP A 59 19.92 29.71 4.62
C ASP A 59 18.70 29.42 3.69
N PHE A 60 18.22 28.19 3.67
CA PHE A 60 16.99 27.89 2.94
C PHE A 60 15.83 28.66 3.57
N GLN A 61 15.40 29.71 2.89
CA GLN A 61 14.13 30.35 3.21
C GLN A 61 13.03 29.30 3.13
N ASP A 62 12.05 29.38 4.04
CA ASP A 62 10.96 28.44 4.26
C ASP A 62 10.06 28.21 3.01
N ASN A 63 10.66 27.79 1.90
CA ASN A 63 9.92 27.28 0.75
C ASN A 63 9.40 25.85 0.97
N PHE A 64 9.66 25.27 2.14
CA PHE A 64 9.10 23.96 2.53
C PHE A 64 7.57 24.00 2.65
N THR A 65 6.98 25.13 3.01
CA THR A 65 5.52 25.29 3.04
C THR A 65 4.86 25.19 1.68
N SER A 66 5.60 25.49 0.60
CA SER A 66 5.10 25.29 -0.77
C SER A 66 5.18 23.83 -1.21
N PHE A 67 6.12 23.07 -0.64
CA PHE A 67 6.26 21.64 -0.90
C PHE A 67 5.16 20.84 -0.19
N GLU A 68 4.88 21.15 1.07
CA GLU A 68 3.76 20.57 1.82
C GLU A 68 2.41 20.88 1.16
N LYS A 69 2.18 22.13 0.74
CA LYS A 69 0.95 22.51 0.02
C LYS A 69 0.78 21.79 -1.33
N HIS A 70 1.89 21.42 -2.00
CA HIS A 70 1.82 20.65 -3.25
C HIS A 70 1.46 19.18 -3.00
N PHE A 71 1.76 18.65 -1.81
CA PHE A 71 1.40 17.29 -1.43
C PHE A 71 0.00 17.17 -0.81
N GLU A 72 -0.53 18.26 -0.22
CA GLU A 72 -1.92 18.31 0.29
C GLU A 72 -2.97 18.26 -0.84
N PHE A 73 -2.58 18.51 -2.09
CA PHE A 73 -3.44 18.33 -3.26
C PHE A 73 -3.57 16.88 -3.72
N ASN A 74 -3.11 15.92 -2.96
CA ASN A 74 -3.46 14.54 -3.17
C ASN A 74 -4.92 14.35 -2.75
N ASP A 75 -5.78 14.50 -3.71
CA ASP A 75 -7.14 14.03 -3.63
C ASP A 75 -7.07 12.52 -3.29
N GLU A 76 -7.21 12.18 -2.00
CA GLU A 76 -7.20 10.80 -1.53
C GLU A 76 -8.22 9.94 -2.29
N LEU A 77 -9.24 10.58 -2.86
CA LEU A 77 -10.24 9.96 -3.71
C LEU A 77 -9.72 9.61 -5.10
N SER A 78 -8.64 10.24 -5.57
CA SER A 78 -8.04 9.98 -6.88
C SER A 78 -6.98 8.88 -6.84
N ILE A 79 -6.47 8.52 -5.66
CA ILE A 79 -5.47 7.48 -5.49
C ILE A 79 -6.16 6.12 -5.50
N GLY A 80 -5.75 5.27 -6.41
CA GLY A 80 -6.30 3.93 -6.53
C GLY A 80 -5.52 3.10 -7.55
N SER A 81 -6.09 2.02 -7.99
CA SER A 81 -5.57 1.22 -9.09
C SER A 81 -6.60 0.22 -9.58
N ASN A 82 -6.51 -0.11 -10.85
CA ASN A 82 -7.27 -1.20 -11.44
C ASN A 82 -6.34 -2.27 -11.99
N ASN A 83 -6.77 -3.50 -11.91
CA ASN A 83 -6.07 -4.63 -12.53
C ASN A 83 -7.11 -5.66 -12.99
N TRP A 84 -7.06 -6.03 -14.27
CA TRP A 84 -7.95 -7.02 -14.82
C TRP A 84 -7.32 -7.80 -15.98
N ALA A 85 -7.71 -9.04 -16.12
CA ALA A 85 -7.25 -9.90 -17.18
C ALA A 85 -8.44 -10.46 -17.97
N ILE A 86 -8.27 -10.50 -19.30
CA ILE A 86 -9.22 -11.12 -20.21
C ILE A 86 -8.58 -12.39 -20.77
N SER A 87 -9.29 -13.49 -20.68
CA SER A 87 -8.87 -14.75 -21.26
C SER A 87 -8.85 -14.67 -22.80
N GLY A 88 -7.92 -15.41 -23.42
CA GLY A 88 -7.74 -15.39 -24.88
C GLY A 88 -8.98 -15.79 -25.67
N ASN A 89 -9.84 -16.65 -25.11
CA ASN A 89 -11.10 -17.02 -25.79
C ASN A 89 -12.14 -15.88 -25.86
N LYS A 90 -11.91 -14.77 -25.17
CA LYS A 90 -12.72 -13.57 -25.18
C LYS A 90 -12.05 -12.40 -25.91
N SER A 91 -10.83 -12.60 -26.41
CA SER A 91 -10.11 -11.59 -27.17
C SER A 91 -10.15 -11.89 -28.67
N GLN A 92 -10.12 -10.86 -29.49
CA GLN A 92 -10.08 -11.03 -30.94
C GLN A 92 -8.79 -11.70 -31.43
N SER A 93 -7.68 -11.46 -30.71
CA SER A 93 -6.37 -12.02 -31.04
C SER A 93 -6.21 -13.50 -30.68
N GLY A 94 -7.09 -14.04 -29.83
CA GLY A 94 -6.94 -15.37 -29.22
C GLY A 94 -5.94 -15.45 -28.08
N PHE A 95 -5.26 -14.32 -27.74
CA PHE A 95 -4.31 -14.26 -26.63
C PHE A 95 -4.90 -13.53 -25.42
N PRO A 96 -4.45 -13.85 -24.19
CA PRO A 96 -4.89 -13.13 -23.01
C PRO A 96 -4.43 -11.67 -23.05
N ILE A 97 -5.22 -10.80 -22.42
CA ILE A 97 -4.92 -9.37 -22.27
C ILE A 97 -4.91 -9.05 -20.79
N LEU A 98 -3.84 -8.41 -20.32
CA LEU A 98 -3.75 -7.83 -18.98
C LEU A 98 -3.80 -6.31 -19.07
N ALA A 99 -4.65 -5.71 -18.26
CA ALA A 99 -4.63 -4.26 -18.02
C ALA A 99 -4.29 -3.99 -16.56
N ASN A 100 -3.40 -3.03 -16.35
CA ASN A 100 -3.05 -2.56 -15.01
C ASN A 100 -2.91 -1.04 -15.04
N ASP A 101 -3.67 -0.37 -14.21
CA ASP A 101 -3.87 1.07 -14.22
C ASP A 101 -3.70 1.61 -12.78
N PRO A 102 -2.44 1.78 -12.31
CA PRO A 102 -2.16 2.35 -11.00
C PRO A 102 -2.33 3.87 -11.03
N HIS A 103 -3.32 4.36 -10.30
CA HIS A 103 -3.56 5.80 -10.14
C HIS A 103 -2.61 6.36 -9.09
N ARG A 104 -1.77 7.29 -9.50
CA ARG A 104 -0.79 7.97 -8.64
C ARG A 104 -0.71 9.44 -9.00
N SER A 105 -0.29 10.25 -8.05
CA SER A 105 -0.04 11.67 -8.28
C SER A 105 1.00 11.86 -9.38
N ILE A 106 0.74 12.84 -10.26
CA ILE A 106 1.70 13.24 -11.29
C ILE A 106 2.65 14.26 -10.66
N VAL A 107 3.85 13.81 -10.33
CA VAL A 107 4.88 14.59 -9.64
C VAL A 107 6.24 14.39 -10.27
N ALA A 108 7.17 15.30 -10.00
CA ALA A 108 8.57 15.17 -10.35
C ALA A 108 9.43 15.27 -9.07
N PRO A 109 10.27 14.27 -8.76
CA PRO A 109 10.50 13.03 -9.54
C PRO A 109 9.29 12.10 -9.53
N SER A 110 9.11 11.34 -10.60
CA SER A 110 8.05 10.34 -10.69
C SER A 110 8.28 9.18 -9.74
N LEU A 111 7.19 8.67 -9.15
CA LEU A 111 7.24 7.44 -8.35
C LEU A 111 7.76 6.25 -9.17
N ARG A 112 7.48 6.22 -10.48
CA ARG A 112 7.84 5.11 -11.34
C ARG A 112 8.63 5.54 -12.56
N TYR A 113 9.50 4.64 -12.99
CA TYR A 113 10.20 4.72 -14.27
C TYR A 113 9.81 3.54 -15.16
N LEU A 114 9.97 3.69 -16.46
CA LEU A 114 9.81 2.61 -17.43
C LEU A 114 11.19 2.15 -17.89
N SER A 115 11.37 0.84 -17.99
CA SER A 115 12.59 0.26 -18.52
C SER A 115 12.32 -1.03 -19.29
N HIS A 116 13.23 -1.33 -20.23
CA HIS A 116 13.29 -2.59 -20.95
C HIS A 116 14.67 -3.20 -20.71
N LEU A 117 14.70 -4.29 -20.00
CA LEU A 117 15.91 -4.99 -19.60
C LEU A 117 16.12 -6.21 -20.47
N VAL A 118 17.23 -6.23 -21.22
CA VAL A 118 17.56 -7.33 -22.15
C VAL A 118 18.95 -7.85 -21.84
N ALA A 119 19.04 -9.16 -21.62
CA ALA A 119 20.29 -9.89 -21.44
C ALA A 119 20.11 -11.33 -21.93
N PRO A 120 21.16 -12.15 -22.09
CA PRO A 120 20.99 -13.55 -22.44
C PRO A 120 20.03 -14.28 -21.48
N GLY A 121 18.94 -14.81 -22.01
CA GLY A 121 17.88 -15.47 -21.20
C GLY A 121 16.96 -14.52 -20.41
N TRP A 122 17.11 -13.22 -20.56
CA TRP A 122 16.34 -12.20 -19.85
C TRP A 122 15.79 -11.16 -20.82
N ASN A 123 14.46 -11.00 -20.83
CA ASN A 123 13.79 -9.99 -21.66
C ASN A 123 12.51 -9.58 -20.92
N VAL A 124 12.54 -8.42 -20.25
CA VAL A 124 11.43 -7.92 -19.46
C VAL A 124 11.27 -6.43 -19.65
N ILE A 125 10.03 -5.96 -19.79
CA ILE A 125 9.70 -4.55 -19.95
C ILE A 125 8.56 -4.19 -19.00
N GLY A 126 8.63 -2.98 -18.44
CA GLY A 126 7.57 -2.45 -17.58
C GLY A 126 8.03 -1.31 -16.70
N GLY A 127 7.28 -1.10 -15.63
CA GLY A 127 7.53 -0.06 -14.62
C GLY A 127 8.08 -0.61 -13.32
N GLY A 128 8.91 0.18 -12.67
CA GLY A 128 9.46 -0.10 -11.34
C GLY A 128 9.56 1.17 -10.51
N GLU A 129 9.81 1.02 -9.23
CA GLU A 129 10.13 2.09 -8.30
C GLU A 129 11.65 2.23 -8.18
N PRO A 130 12.21 3.46 -8.00
CA PRO A 130 13.66 3.69 -8.00
C PRO A 130 14.45 2.87 -6.95
N GLU A 131 13.86 2.63 -5.80
CA GLU A 131 14.45 1.89 -4.68
C GLU A 131 14.25 0.36 -4.75
N ILE A 132 13.39 -0.12 -5.65
CA ILE A 132 13.10 -1.54 -5.81
C ILE A 132 13.72 -2.05 -7.11
N PRO A 133 14.71 -2.94 -7.05
CA PRO A 133 15.32 -3.47 -8.27
C PRO A 133 14.35 -4.34 -9.06
N GLY A 134 14.35 -4.19 -10.39
CA GLY A 134 13.57 -5.00 -11.31
C GLY A 134 12.31 -4.30 -11.83
N ILE A 135 11.38 -5.09 -12.34
CA ILE A 135 10.13 -4.64 -12.94
C ILE A 135 8.97 -5.06 -12.07
N SER A 136 8.36 -4.10 -11.37
CA SER A 136 7.23 -4.34 -10.46
C SER A 136 5.94 -4.67 -11.22
N ILE A 137 5.72 -4.02 -12.36
CA ILE A 137 4.55 -4.18 -13.21
C ILE A 137 5.02 -4.25 -14.66
N GLY A 138 4.71 -5.33 -15.34
CA GLY A 138 5.20 -5.48 -16.70
C GLY A 138 4.91 -6.82 -17.34
N HIS A 139 5.73 -7.16 -18.32
CA HIS A 139 5.65 -8.45 -18.99
C HIS A 139 7.04 -8.90 -19.50
N ASN A 140 7.13 -10.20 -19.76
CA ASN A 140 8.20 -10.81 -20.54
C ASN A 140 7.61 -11.58 -21.72
N GLY A 141 8.40 -12.36 -22.43
CA GLY A 141 7.90 -13.16 -23.55
C GLY A 141 6.93 -14.29 -23.17
N PHE A 142 6.69 -14.56 -21.88
CA PHE A 142 5.94 -15.70 -21.39
C PHE A 142 4.71 -15.33 -20.56
N GLY A 143 4.73 -14.18 -19.92
CA GLY A 143 3.65 -13.73 -19.04
C GLY A 143 3.67 -12.24 -18.78
N ALA A 144 2.58 -11.76 -18.19
CA ALA A 144 2.43 -10.38 -17.73
C ALA A 144 1.93 -10.38 -16.28
N TRP A 145 2.29 -9.35 -15.53
CA TRP A 145 1.87 -9.16 -14.14
C TRP A 145 1.54 -7.71 -13.86
N GLY A 146 0.59 -7.51 -12.98
CA GLY A 146 0.14 -6.20 -12.54
C GLY A 146 -0.21 -6.26 -11.06
N LEU A 147 -0.20 -5.12 -10.41
CA LEU A 147 -0.46 -4.98 -9.00
C LEU A 147 -1.61 -4.00 -8.77
N THR A 148 -2.47 -4.35 -7.82
CA THR A 148 -3.51 -3.48 -7.31
C THR A 148 -3.72 -3.76 -5.82
N VAL A 149 -4.20 -2.76 -5.09
CA VAL A 149 -4.58 -2.96 -3.71
C VAL A 149 -5.96 -3.61 -3.69
N PHE A 150 -6.00 -4.83 -3.20
CA PHE A 150 -7.23 -5.56 -2.97
C PHE A 150 -7.49 -5.58 -1.47
N ARG A 151 -8.19 -4.61 -0.96
CA ARG A 151 -8.47 -4.40 0.46
C ARG A 151 -9.28 -5.57 1.04
N THR A 152 -8.62 -6.70 1.23
CA THR A 152 -9.17 -7.84 1.96
C THR A 152 -8.82 -7.71 3.44
N ASP A 153 -9.65 -8.30 4.26
CA ASP A 153 -9.37 -8.58 5.67
C ASP A 153 -8.32 -9.70 5.73
N ALA A 154 -7.06 -9.33 5.83
CA ALA A 154 -5.91 -10.22 5.80
C ALA A 154 -4.93 -9.98 6.96
N GLU A 155 -5.29 -9.12 7.90
CA GLU A 155 -4.47 -8.76 9.06
C GLU A 155 -5.29 -8.95 10.33
N ASP A 156 -4.68 -9.55 11.36
CA ASP A 156 -5.30 -9.77 12.66
C ASP A 156 -4.39 -9.30 13.80
N LEU A 157 -5.00 -8.99 14.92
CA LEU A 157 -4.29 -8.69 16.16
C LEU A 157 -4.36 -9.89 17.10
N TYR A 158 -3.21 -10.23 17.70
CA TYR A 158 -3.09 -11.33 18.62
C TYR A 158 -2.69 -10.83 20.00
N VAL A 159 -3.36 -11.31 21.04
CA VAL A 159 -2.97 -11.09 22.43
C VAL A 159 -2.05 -12.21 22.86
N TYR A 160 -0.86 -11.85 23.32
CA TYR A 160 0.14 -12.80 23.84
C TYR A 160 0.19 -12.73 25.36
N GLU A 161 0.17 -13.89 25.99
CA GLU A 161 0.55 -14.02 27.39
C GLU A 161 2.09 -14.16 27.45
N LEU A 162 2.75 -13.18 28.03
CA LEU A 162 4.21 -13.20 28.19
C LEU A 162 4.62 -14.01 29.40
N ASP A 163 5.68 -14.80 29.29
CA ASP A 163 6.30 -15.44 30.46
C ASP A 163 6.86 -14.34 31.39
N PRO A 164 6.42 -14.28 32.65
CA PRO A 164 6.90 -13.26 33.59
C PRO A 164 8.41 -13.34 33.87
N ASN A 165 9.05 -14.47 33.56
CA ASN A 165 10.47 -14.70 33.75
C ASN A 165 11.30 -14.51 32.45
N ASP A 166 10.65 -14.40 31.30
CA ASP A 166 11.29 -14.20 29.99
C ASP A 166 10.54 -13.08 29.26
N LYS A 167 11.10 -11.88 29.35
CA LYS A 167 10.51 -10.65 28.78
C LYS A 167 11.19 -10.20 27.48
N GLU A 168 12.07 -11.00 26.90
CA GLU A 168 12.73 -10.73 25.62
C GLU A 168 11.99 -11.32 24.43
#